data_a6f538d7f3e1414cdbb036ce4d3c06eb
#
_entry.id   a6f538d7f3e1414cdbb036ce4d3c06eb
#
_cell.length_a   1.000
_cell.length_b   1.000
_cell.length_c   1.000
_cell.angle_alpha   90.00
_cell.angle_beta   90.00
_cell.angle_gamma   90.00
#
_symmetry.space_group_name_H-M   'P 1'
#
loop_
_entity.id
_entity.type
_entity.pdbx_description
1 polymer ?
#
loop_
_entity_poly.entity_id
_entity_poly.type
_entity_poly.pdbx_seq_one_letter_code
_entity_poly.pdbx_strand_id
1 'polypeptide(L)'
;MARGAFGPRPTLEIGILTCPICKKRKANRFCPAKGEKICAVCCATEREVTIDCPSDCLHLIASRQYEDERREIDWSQLPFGDVKVSPSAFRGHETLLDAIAFGICDFGAQQRLLVDSDAIAALQALAESYQTLAKGIYYEKPLDDRIRHELYSHLKDAIANYRKEEAARSAVSSLRDGTVRDALIFMTQLGATRTNGRPKGRAFLDFLRSQFKWKGAAEPASSPLLILP
;
A
#
# COMPACT_ATOMS: atom_id res chain seq x y z
N MET A 1 -46.35 60.65 10.98
CA MET A 1 -45.71 59.84 9.92
C MET A 1 -44.23 59.67 10.29
N ALA A 2 -43.89 58.53 10.91
CA ALA A 2 -42.54 58.23 11.36
C ALA A 2 -41.88 57.35 10.30
N ARG A 3 -40.80 57.85 9.68
CA ARG A 3 -39.96 57.06 8.74
C ARG A 3 -39.00 56.20 9.51
N GLY A 4 -39.18 54.86 9.52
CA GLY A 4 -38.28 53.92 10.10
C GLY A 4 -36.95 53.90 9.33
N ALA A 5 -35.84 54.16 10.02
CA ALA A 5 -34.47 54.03 9.52
C ALA A 5 -34.15 52.53 9.43
N PHE A 6 -33.97 52.04 8.17
CA PHE A 6 -33.39 50.72 7.96
C PHE A 6 -31.87 50.80 8.26
N GLY A 7 -31.43 50.16 9.31
CA GLY A 7 -30.02 50.01 9.63
C GLY A 7 -29.28 49.15 8.56
N PRO A 8 -27.97 49.34 8.38
CA PRO A 8 -27.20 48.58 7.40
C PRO A 8 -27.23 47.09 7.73
N ARG A 9 -27.55 46.27 6.70
CA ARG A 9 -27.51 44.80 6.85
C ARG A 9 -26.07 44.36 7.16
N PRO A 10 -25.86 43.43 8.07
CA PRO A 10 -24.51 42.90 8.30
C PRO A 10 -24.06 42.19 7.01
N THR A 11 -23.00 42.70 6.40
CA THR A 11 -22.24 42.02 5.36
C THR A 11 -21.58 40.82 5.98
N LEU A 12 -22.10 39.62 5.68
CA LEU A 12 -21.40 38.37 5.96
C LEU A 12 -20.09 38.40 5.13
N GLU A 13 -19.00 38.82 5.75
CA GLU A 13 -17.67 38.58 5.23
C GLU A 13 -17.48 37.06 5.13
N ILE A 14 -17.66 36.52 3.93
CA ILE A 14 -17.25 35.15 3.61
C ILE A 14 -15.72 35.16 3.66
N GLY A 15 -15.16 34.98 4.83
CA GLY A 15 -13.72 34.86 5.04
C GLY A 15 -13.17 33.80 4.11
N ILE A 16 -12.32 34.18 3.17
CA ILE A 16 -11.61 33.24 2.30
C ILE A 16 -10.81 32.32 3.22
N LEU A 17 -11.27 31.07 3.36
CA LEU A 17 -10.56 30.07 4.16
C LEU A 17 -9.19 29.85 3.54
N THR A 18 -8.16 30.33 4.23
CA THR A 18 -6.76 30.14 3.85
C THR A 18 -6.29 28.75 4.24
N CYS A 19 -5.42 28.15 3.43
CA CYS A 19 -4.87 26.83 3.69
C CYS A 19 -4.07 26.80 5.00
N PRO A 20 -4.39 25.93 5.96
CA PRO A 20 -3.72 25.86 7.26
C PRO A 20 -2.25 25.43 7.15
N ILE A 21 -1.87 24.74 6.07
CA ILE A 21 -0.50 24.28 5.85
C ILE A 21 0.39 25.44 5.38
N CYS A 22 0.05 26.10 4.28
CA CYS A 22 0.89 27.18 3.73
C CYS A 22 0.48 28.59 4.14
N LYS A 23 -0.71 28.77 4.72
CA LYS A 23 -1.28 30.08 5.14
C LYS A 23 -1.31 31.17 4.06
N LYS A 24 -1.17 30.76 2.77
CA LYS A 24 -1.03 31.68 1.64
C LYS A 24 -2.12 31.51 0.58
N ARG A 25 -2.59 30.27 0.35
CA ARG A 25 -3.51 29.94 -0.74
C ARG A 25 -4.90 29.61 -0.22
N LYS A 26 -5.92 29.80 -1.06
CA LYS A 26 -7.30 29.42 -0.75
C LYS A 26 -7.39 27.91 -0.51
N ALA A 27 -8.01 27.50 0.61
CA ALA A 27 -8.31 26.10 0.92
C ALA A 27 -9.57 25.67 0.17
N ASN A 28 -9.42 24.83 -0.85
CA ASN A 28 -10.51 24.39 -1.74
C ASN A 28 -10.69 22.88 -1.84
N ARG A 29 -9.81 22.10 -1.21
CA ARG A 29 -9.89 20.63 -1.19
C ARG A 29 -10.08 20.14 0.25
N PHE A 30 -11.11 19.35 0.49
CA PHE A 30 -11.26 18.67 1.77
C PHE A 30 -10.21 17.56 1.88
N CYS A 31 -9.46 17.53 2.97
CA CYS A 31 -8.46 16.51 3.27
C CYS A 31 -9.03 15.58 4.36
N PRO A 32 -9.40 14.32 4.04
CA PRO A 32 -9.98 13.42 5.04
C PRO A 32 -8.99 13.07 6.15
N ALA A 33 -7.68 13.00 5.85
CA ALA A 33 -6.67 12.74 6.86
C ALA A 33 -6.49 13.86 7.90
N LYS A 34 -6.84 15.10 7.53
CA LYS A 34 -6.74 16.27 8.43
C LYS A 34 -8.10 16.72 8.97
N GLY A 35 -9.21 16.26 8.38
CA GLY A 35 -10.56 16.70 8.74
C GLY A 35 -10.86 18.16 8.34
N GLU A 36 -10.04 18.80 7.51
CA GLU A 36 -10.13 20.22 7.15
C GLU A 36 -9.83 20.47 5.67
N LYS A 37 -10.14 21.68 5.20
CA LYS A 37 -9.82 22.07 3.81
C LYS A 37 -8.37 22.56 3.72
N ILE A 38 -7.67 22.12 2.67
CA ILE A 38 -6.31 22.54 2.30
C ILE A 38 -6.28 23.02 0.84
N CYS A 39 -5.22 23.70 0.41
CA CYS A 39 -5.08 24.08 -0.99
C CYS A 39 -4.60 22.91 -1.87
N ALA A 40 -4.87 22.99 -3.16
CA ALA A 40 -4.48 21.96 -4.12
C ALA A 40 -2.97 21.67 -4.15
N VAL A 41 -2.16 22.71 -3.99
CA VAL A 41 -0.69 22.58 -4.00
C VAL A 41 -0.23 21.81 -2.77
N CYS A 42 -0.64 22.20 -1.56
CA CYS A 42 -0.28 21.47 -0.35
C CYS A 42 -0.83 20.02 -0.36
N CYS A 43 -2.04 19.80 -0.91
CA CYS A 43 -2.53 18.45 -1.12
C CYS A 43 -1.62 17.63 -2.05
N ALA A 44 -1.04 18.22 -3.08
CA ALA A 44 -0.18 17.52 -4.01
C ALA A 44 1.24 17.28 -3.46
N THR A 45 1.81 18.26 -2.76
CA THR A 45 3.18 18.19 -2.21
C THR A 45 3.28 17.32 -0.97
N GLU A 46 2.28 17.40 -0.08
CA GLU A 46 2.29 16.72 1.22
C GLU A 46 1.64 15.33 1.20
N ARG A 47 0.96 14.99 0.11
CA ARG A 47 0.27 13.70 -0.09
C ARG A 47 1.25 12.54 0.06
N GLU A 48 0.93 11.58 0.95
CA GLU A 48 1.75 10.40 1.24
C GLU A 48 3.22 10.74 1.60
N VAL A 49 3.51 12.00 1.92
CA VAL A 49 4.81 12.47 2.43
C VAL A 49 4.67 12.77 3.91
N THR A 50 3.99 13.87 4.25
CA THR A 50 3.67 14.25 5.62
C THR A 50 2.24 13.87 5.99
N ILE A 51 1.31 13.89 5.01
CA ILE A 51 -0.09 13.52 5.20
C ILE A 51 -0.23 12.02 4.96
N ASP A 52 -0.76 11.30 5.96
CA ASP A 52 -1.14 9.90 5.84
C ASP A 52 -2.51 9.82 5.15
N CYS A 53 -2.48 9.77 3.81
CA CYS A 53 -3.68 9.82 2.99
C CYS A 53 -4.42 8.48 3.04
N PRO A 54 -5.73 8.46 3.38
CA PRO A 54 -6.52 7.23 3.30
C PRO A 54 -6.72 6.82 1.84
N SER A 55 -6.77 5.51 1.60
CA SER A 55 -6.80 4.91 0.25
C SER A 55 -8.06 5.28 -0.55
N ASP A 56 -9.15 5.65 0.12
CA ASP A 56 -10.43 6.09 -0.46
C ASP A 56 -10.48 7.61 -0.79
N CYS A 57 -9.40 8.35 -0.52
CA CYS A 57 -9.32 9.76 -0.85
C CYS A 57 -9.40 9.99 -2.37
N LEU A 58 -10.45 10.67 -2.85
CA LEU A 58 -10.67 10.93 -4.28
C LEU A 58 -9.48 11.63 -4.96
N HIS A 59 -8.79 12.54 -4.23
CA HIS A 59 -7.61 13.22 -4.77
C HIS A 59 -6.38 12.32 -4.84
N LEU A 60 -6.28 11.31 -3.98
CA LEU A 60 -5.23 10.29 -4.05
C LEU A 60 -5.49 9.35 -5.21
N ILE A 61 -6.71 8.82 -5.34
CA ILE A 61 -7.11 7.93 -6.42
C ILE A 61 -6.85 8.56 -7.79
N ALA A 62 -7.34 9.80 -8.01
CA ALA A 62 -7.13 10.52 -9.25
C ALA A 62 -5.63 10.78 -9.56
N SER A 63 -4.81 11.00 -8.52
CA SER A 63 -3.37 11.19 -8.72
C SER A 63 -2.66 9.90 -9.10
N ARG A 64 -3.01 8.78 -8.45
CA ARG A 64 -2.43 7.47 -8.77
C ARG A 64 -2.79 7.04 -10.19
N GLN A 65 -4.05 7.24 -10.61
CA GLN A 65 -4.47 6.98 -12.01
C GLN A 65 -3.63 7.79 -12.99
N TYR A 66 -3.46 9.09 -12.73
CA TYR A 66 -2.64 9.96 -13.59
C TYR A 66 -1.17 9.55 -13.62
N GLU A 67 -0.60 9.13 -12.48
CA GLU A 67 0.77 8.65 -12.37
C GLU A 67 0.96 7.31 -13.09
N ASP A 68 0.00 6.38 -12.95
CA ASP A 68 0.05 5.04 -13.58
C ASP A 68 -0.03 5.12 -15.11
N GLU A 69 -0.87 6.01 -15.66
CA GLU A 69 -0.98 6.22 -17.12
C GLU A 69 0.31 6.76 -17.76
N ARG A 70 1.20 7.38 -16.97
CA ARG A 70 2.43 8.03 -17.44
C ARG A 70 3.70 7.38 -16.94
N ARG A 71 3.54 6.29 -16.20
CA ARG A 71 4.68 5.61 -15.60
C ARG A 71 5.46 4.84 -16.66
N GLU A 72 6.71 5.24 -16.86
CA GLU A 72 7.70 4.45 -17.57
C GLU A 72 8.49 3.62 -16.55
N ILE A 73 8.61 2.32 -16.82
CA ILE A 73 9.31 1.39 -15.93
C ILE A 73 10.71 1.21 -16.45
N ASP A 74 11.70 1.70 -15.70
CA ASP A 74 13.11 1.37 -15.94
C ASP A 74 13.44 0.03 -15.25
N TRP A 75 13.41 -1.03 -16.03
CA TRP A 75 13.67 -2.38 -15.54
C TRP A 75 15.08 -2.56 -14.96
N SER A 76 16.04 -1.72 -15.35
CA SER A 76 17.42 -1.78 -14.84
C SER A 76 17.54 -1.28 -13.41
N GLN A 77 16.60 -0.46 -12.95
CA GLN A 77 16.56 0.11 -11.59
C GLN A 77 15.76 -0.74 -10.61
N LEU A 78 15.09 -1.80 -11.09
CA LEU A 78 14.31 -2.66 -10.21
C LEU A 78 15.24 -3.53 -9.33
N PRO A 79 14.82 -3.85 -8.10
CA PRO A 79 15.48 -4.88 -7.30
C PRO A 79 15.57 -6.18 -8.09
N PHE A 80 16.74 -6.82 -8.09
CA PHE A 80 17.03 -8.02 -8.90
C PHE A 80 16.80 -7.82 -10.41
N GLY A 81 17.10 -6.63 -10.95
CA GLY A 81 16.86 -6.29 -12.36
C GLY A 81 17.59 -7.19 -13.37
N ASP A 82 18.64 -7.87 -12.93
CA ASP A 82 19.38 -8.91 -13.66
C ASP A 82 18.67 -10.27 -13.70
N VAL A 83 17.68 -10.48 -12.81
CA VAL A 83 16.92 -11.74 -12.72
C VAL A 83 15.58 -11.61 -13.47
N LYS A 84 15.48 -12.30 -14.60
CA LYS A 84 14.22 -12.42 -15.34
C LYS A 84 13.41 -13.59 -14.80
N VAL A 85 12.36 -13.28 -14.04
CA VAL A 85 11.42 -14.31 -13.58
C VAL A 85 10.37 -14.55 -14.66
N SER A 86 10.37 -15.77 -15.21
CA SER A 86 9.35 -16.18 -16.18
C SER A 86 8.07 -16.64 -15.48
N PRO A 87 6.87 -16.34 -16.01
CA PRO A 87 5.61 -16.91 -15.49
C PRO A 87 5.62 -18.45 -15.42
N SER A 88 6.41 -19.12 -16.27
CA SER A 88 6.57 -20.58 -16.23
C SER A 88 7.28 -21.09 -14.97
N ALA A 89 8.02 -20.22 -14.24
CA ALA A 89 8.65 -20.58 -12.97
C ALA A 89 7.65 -20.95 -11.86
N PHE A 90 6.39 -20.49 -12.00
CA PHE A 90 5.32 -20.73 -11.02
C PHE A 90 4.32 -21.78 -11.46
N ARG A 91 4.58 -22.47 -12.58
CA ARG A 91 3.65 -23.49 -13.11
C ARG A 91 3.42 -24.59 -12.06
N GLY A 92 2.16 -24.77 -11.66
CA GLY A 92 1.77 -25.67 -10.58
C GLY A 92 1.90 -25.12 -9.16
N HIS A 93 2.38 -23.85 -9.02
CA HIS A 93 2.53 -23.15 -7.76
C HIS A 93 1.99 -21.70 -7.82
N GLU A 94 0.98 -21.48 -8.67
CA GLU A 94 0.38 -20.14 -8.86
C GLU A 94 -0.19 -19.61 -7.55
N THR A 95 -0.73 -20.48 -6.72
CA THR A 95 -1.27 -20.14 -5.38
C THR A 95 -0.20 -19.71 -4.36
N LEU A 96 1.09 -19.92 -4.66
CA LEU A 96 2.18 -19.39 -3.81
C LEU A 96 2.21 -17.86 -3.84
N LEU A 97 1.98 -17.26 -5.02
CA LEU A 97 1.89 -15.79 -5.14
C LEU A 97 0.70 -15.26 -4.33
N ASP A 98 -0.43 -15.98 -4.38
CA ASP A 98 -1.61 -15.64 -3.57
C ASP A 98 -1.31 -15.73 -2.08
N ALA A 99 -0.60 -16.77 -1.63
CA ALA A 99 -0.22 -16.94 -0.23
C ALA A 99 0.70 -15.81 0.26
N ILE A 100 1.69 -15.40 -0.54
CA ILE A 100 2.58 -14.27 -0.21
C ILE A 100 1.78 -12.96 -0.16
N ALA A 101 0.95 -12.70 -1.17
CA ALA A 101 0.15 -11.48 -1.22
C ALA A 101 -0.88 -11.43 -0.09
N PHE A 102 -1.51 -12.55 0.24
CA PHE A 102 -2.40 -12.69 1.39
C PHE A 102 -1.65 -12.39 2.69
N GLY A 103 -0.45 -12.94 2.88
CA GLY A 103 0.37 -12.65 4.06
C GLY A 103 0.67 -11.16 4.23
N ILE A 104 0.99 -10.45 3.14
CA ILE A 104 1.18 -8.98 3.17
C ILE A 104 -0.11 -8.27 3.56
N CYS A 105 -1.24 -8.65 2.97
CA CYS A 105 -2.54 -8.03 3.24
C CYS A 105 -3.02 -8.30 4.66
N ASP A 106 -2.84 -9.53 5.17
CA ASP A 106 -3.20 -9.92 6.54
C ASP A 106 -2.39 -9.15 7.57
N PHE A 107 -1.08 -9.09 7.42
CA PHE A 107 -0.22 -8.28 8.26
C PHE A 107 -0.60 -6.79 8.21
N GLY A 108 -0.85 -6.25 7.01
CA GLY A 108 -1.25 -4.85 6.82
C GLY A 108 -2.64 -4.51 7.38
N ALA A 109 -3.53 -5.49 7.57
CA ALA A 109 -4.80 -5.29 8.26
C ALA A 109 -4.61 -5.08 9.78
N GLN A 110 -3.58 -5.71 10.36
CA GLN A 110 -3.24 -5.60 11.77
C GLN A 110 -2.27 -4.45 12.03
N GLN A 111 -1.39 -4.13 11.08
CA GLN A 111 -0.35 -3.09 11.20
C GLN A 111 -0.65 -1.90 10.27
N ARG A 112 -1.36 -0.90 10.79
CA ARG A 112 -1.76 0.29 10.01
C ARG A 112 -0.59 1.18 9.54
N LEU A 113 0.57 1.07 10.19
CA LEU A 113 1.74 1.85 9.83
C LEU A 113 2.53 1.26 8.66
N LEU A 114 2.19 0.04 8.22
CA LEU A 114 2.82 -0.58 7.07
C LEU A 114 2.68 0.28 5.81
N VAL A 115 3.80 0.51 5.13
CA VAL A 115 3.90 1.24 3.86
C VAL A 115 4.59 0.38 2.80
N ASP A 116 4.51 0.81 1.54
CA ASP A 116 5.06 0.06 0.40
C ASP A 116 6.55 -0.24 0.56
N SER A 117 7.33 0.74 1.04
CA SER A 117 8.78 0.57 1.23
C SER A 117 9.12 -0.52 2.24
N ASP A 118 8.28 -0.73 3.26
CA ASP A 118 8.49 -1.78 4.26
C ASP A 118 8.18 -3.16 3.68
N ALA A 119 7.09 -3.26 2.92
CA ALA A 119 6.70 -4.49 2.25
C ALA A 119 7.76 -4.93 1.22
N ILE A 120 8.24 -4.00 0.40
CA ILE A 120 9.28 -4.25 -0.61
C ILE A 120 10.59 -4.66 0.08
N ALA A 121 11.01 -3.98 1.15
CA ALA A 121 12.24 -4.31 1.88
C ALA A 121 12.16 -5.70 2.55
N ALA A 122 11.03 -6.07 3.13
CA ALA A 122 10.82 -7.39 3.72
C ALA A 122 10.84 -8.50 2.66
N LEU A 123 10.16 -8.30 1.52
CA LEU A 123 10.18 -9.22 0.38
C LEU A 123 11.59 -9.40 -0.17
N GLN A 124 12.34 -8.29 -0.34
CA GLN A 124 13.70 -8.33 -0.83
C GLN A 124 14.62 -9.10 0.11
N ALA A 125 14.58 -8.82 1.41
CA ALA A 125 15.38 -9.52 2.40
C ALA A 125 15.08 -11.03 2.43
N LEU A 126 13.80 -11.39 2.30
CA LEU A 126 13.39 -12.79 2.26
C LEU A 126 13.84 -13.48 0.96
N ALA A 127 13.78 -12.80 -0.19
CA ALA A 127 14.30 -13.30 -1.46
C ALA A 127 15.82 -13.55 -1.39
N GLU A 128 16.59 -12.63 -0.79
CA GLU A 128 18.03 -12.77 -0.56
C GLU A 128 18.33 -13.98 0.34
N SER A 129 17.52 -14.21 1.39
CA SER A 129 17.66 -15.39 2.28
C SER A 129 17.41 -16.70 1.52
N TYR A 130 16.39 -16.76 0.67
CA TYR A 130 16.13 -17.93 -0.18
C TYR A 130 17.19 -18.09 -1.28
N GLN A 131 17.80 -17.01 -1.76
CA GLN A 131 18.89 -17.07 -2.72
C GLN A 131 20.17 -17.72 -2.12
N THR A 132 20.47 -17.44 -0.85
CA THR A 132 21.60 -18.08 -0.16
C THR A 132 21.27 -19.51 0.25
N LEU A 133 20.03 -19.78 0.67
CA LEU A 133 19.56 -21.12 1.01
C LEU A 133 19.62 -22.08 -0.18
N ALA A 134 19.25 -21.61 -1.38
CA ALA A 134 19.36 -22.39 -2.62
C ALA A 134 20.81 -22.78 -2.96
N LYS A 135 21.81 -22.07 -2.41
CA LYS A 135 23.24 -22.40 -2.49
C LYS A 135 23.76 -23.22 -1.31
N GLY A 136 22.87 -23.66 -0.42
CA GLY A 136 23.21 -24.43 0.77
C GLY A 136 23.71 -23.61 1.98
N ILE A 137 23.58 -22.28 1.90
CA ILE A 137 23.99 -21.36 2.98
C ILE A 137 22.75 -20.72 3.57
N TYR A 138 22.50 -20.94 4.85
CA TYR A 138 21.44 -20.22 5.56
C TYR A 138 21.98 -18.89 6.10
N TYR A 139 21.46 -17.80 5.56
CA TYR A 139 21.76 -16.44 6.00
C TYR A 139 20.48 -15.58 5.98
N GLU A 140 20.19 -14.95 7.09
CA GLU A 140 19.11 -13.96 7.18
C GLU A 140 19.71 -12.56 7.27
N LYS A 141 19.30 -11.69 6.35
CA LYS A 141 19.71 -10.29 6.37
C LYS A 141 19.00 -9.58 7.53
N PRO A 142 19.74 -8.95 8.45
CA PRO A 142 19.12 -8.19 9.53
C PRO A 142 18.32 -7.02 8.96
N LEU A 143 17.14 -6.80 9.51
CA LEU A 143 16.27 -5.66 9.21
C LEU A 143 16.22 -4.77 10.44
N ASP A 144 16.66 -3.52 10.30
CA ASP A 144 16.76 -2.57 11.42
C ASP A 144 15.39 -2.04 11.88
N ASP A 145 14.40 -2.07 10.99
CA ASP A 145 13.05 -1.61 11.29
C ASP A 145 12.17 -2.74 11.81
N ARG A 146 11.43 -2.46 12.90
CA ARG A 146 10.56 -3.42 13.57
C ARG A 146 9.45 -3.93 12.66
N ILE A 147 8.77 -3.05 11.91
CA ILE A 147 7.65 -3.43 11.04
C ILE A 147 8.14 -4.34 9.92
N ARG A 148 9.30 -4.02 9.34
CA ARG A 148 9.95 -4.85 8.31
C ARG A 148 10.31 -6.22 8.82
N HIS A 149 10.87 -6.29 10.04
CA HIS A 149 11.25 -7.56 10.66
C HIS A 149 10.02 -8.42 11.01
N GLU A 150 8.97 -7.81 11.56
CA GLU A 150 7.72 -8.51 11.87
C GLU A 150 7.04 -9.03 10.58
N LEU A 151 7.01 -8.22 9.51
CA LEU A 151 6.48 -8.66 8.21
C LEU A 151 7.33 -9.77 7.59
N TYR A 152 8.67 -9.66 7.65
CA TYR A 152 9.58 -10.72 7.20
C TYR A 152 9.26 -12.05 7.88
N SER A 153 9.13 -12.06 9.20
CA SER A 153 8.81 -13.26 9.99
C SER A 153 7.42 -13.79 9.61
N HIS A 154 6.42 -12.92 9.48
CA HIS A 154 5.07 -13.29 9.09
C HIS A 154 5.03 -13.96 7.70
N LEU A 155 5.76 -13.42 6.72
CA LEU A 155 5.85 -14.00 5.37
C LEU A 155 6.60 -15.34 5.38
N LYS A 156 7.65 -15.47 6.18
CA LYS A 156 8.37 -16.74 6.37
C LYS A 156 7.43 -17.83 6.89
N ASP A 157 6.60 -17.50 7.87
CA ASP A 157 5.61 -18.42 8.43
C ASP A 157 4.50 -18.75 7.42
N ALA A 158 4.03 -17.78 6.66
CA ALA A 158 3.05 -17.98 5.59
C ALA A 158 3.55 -18.96 4.51
N ILE A 159 4.81 -18.82 4.08
CA ILE A 159 5.45 -19.75 3.13
C ILE A 159 5.64 -21.14 3.75
N ALA A 160 6.03 -21.22 5.01
CA ALA A 160 6.17 -22.50 5.71
C ALA A 160 4.81 -23.23 5.85
N ASN A 161 3.74 -22.50 6.11
CA ASN A 161 2.39 -23.05 6.17
C ASN A 161 1.91 -23.51 4.78
N TYR A 162 2.15 -22.70 3.74
CA TYR A 162 1.87 -23.09 2.37
C TYR A 162 2.57 -24.42 2.00
N ARG A 163 3.86 -24.59 2.36
CA ARG A 163 4.60 -25.85 2.13
C ARG A 163 3.96 -27.05 2.82
N LYS A 164 3.50 -26.87 4.08
CA LYS A 164 2.82 -27.93 4.83
C LYS A 164 1.51 -28.35 4.17
N GLU A 165 0.72 -27.36 3.73
CA GLU A 165 -0.55 -27.63 3.06
C GLU A 165 -0.36 -28.30 1.71
N GLU A 166 0.66 -27.89 0.94
CA GLU A 166 1.00 -28.51 -0.33
C GLU A 166 1.46 -29.96 -0.13
N ALA A 167 2.32 -30.22 0.84
CA ALA A 167 2.78 -31.58 1.20
C ALA A 167 1.63 -32.49 1.66
N ALA A 168 0.60 -31.94 2.31
CA ALA A 168 -0.58 -32.67 2.72
C ALA A 168 -1.50 -33.03 1.51
N ARG A 169 -1.50 -32.18 0.47
CA ARG A 169 -2.30 -32.43 -0.76
C ARG A 169 -1.59 -33.37 -1.74
N SER A 170 -0.29 -33.37 -1.75
CA SER A 170 0.54 -34.16 -2.65
C SER A 170 1.51 -35.02 -1.84
N ALA A 171 1.62 -36.31 -2.15
CA ALA A 171 2.54 -37.24 -1.47
C ALA A 171 4.03 -36.83 -1.63
N VAL A 172 4.34 -35.93 -2.54
CA VAL A 172 5.68 -35.38 -2.79
C VAL A 172 5.59 -33.87 -2.79
N SER A 173 6.16 -33.22 -1.77
CA SER A 173 6.33 -31.75 -1.81
C SER A 173 7.27 -31.39 -2.96
N SER A 174 6.74 -30.67 -3.94
CA SER A 174 7.49 -30.27 -5.13
C SER A 174 8.04 -28.83 -5.02
N LEU A 175 7.65 -28.07 -3.97
CA LEU A 175 8.04 -26.67 -3.80
C LEU A 175 9.53 -26.52 -3.42
N ARG A 176 10.34 -26.17 -4.40
CA ARG A 176 11.78 -25.96 -4.25
C ARG A 176 12.06 -24.54 -3.73
N ASP A 177 13.17 -24.38 -3.00
CA ASP A 177 13.61 -23.05 -2.51
C ASP A 177 13.83 -22.05 -3.66
N GLY A 178 14.29 -22.53 -4.82
CA GLY A 178 14.40 -21.71 -6.02
C GLY A 178 13.06 -21.15 -6.51
N THR A 179 11.98 -21.93 -6.44
CA THR A 179 10.62 -21.46 -6.81
C THR A 179 10.13 -20.39 -5.84
N VAL A 180 10.38 -20.57 -4.54
CA VAL A 180 10.03 -19.57 -3.52
C VAL A 180 10.84 -18.28 -3.73
N ARG A 181 12.15 -18.40 -3.97
CA ARG A 181 13.00 -17.25 -4.32
C ARG A 181 12.44 -16.48 -5.51
N ASP A 182 12.10 -17.17 -6.58
CA ASP A 182 11.59 -16.55 -7.81
C ASP A 182 10.24 -15.86 -7.58
N ALA A 183 9.36 -16.45 -6.77
CA ALA A 183 8.11 -15.83 -6.35
C ALA A 183 8.33 -14.55 -5.55
N LEU A 184 9.27 -14.56 -4.60
CA LEU A 184 9.63 -13.39 -3.80
C LEU A 184 10.28 -12.29 -4.65
N ILE A 185 11.17 -12.64 -5.59
CA ILE A 185 11.76 -11.68 -6.55
C ILE A 185 10.64 -11.06 -7.39
N PHE A 186 9.73 -11.87 -7.93
CA PHE A 186 8.58 -11.36 -8.70
C PHE A 186 7.73 -10.38 -7.88
N MET A 187 7.38 -10.74 -6.65
CA MET A 187 6.59 -9.86 -5.77
C MET A 187 7.35 -8.58 -5.41
N THR A 188 8.68 -8.65 -5.22
CA THR A 188 9.52 -7.48 -4.98
C THR A 188 9.53 -6.53 -6.18
N GLN A 189 9.70 -7.07 -7.39
CA GLN A 189 9.67 -6.30 -8.64
C GLN A 189 8.28 -5.70 -8.87
N LEU A 190 7.22 -6.46 -8.66
CA LEU A 190 5.84 -5.98 -8.74
C LEU A 190 5.62 -4.82 -7.75
N GLY A 191 6.07 -4.93 -6.51
CA GLY A 191 6.00 -3.86 -5.52
C GLY A 191 6.74 -2.61 -5.98
N ALA A 192 7.97 -2.77 -6.48
CA ALA A 192 8.79 -1.66 -6.98
C ALA A 192 8.17 -0.99 -8.22
N THR A 193 7.45 -1.72 -9.08
CA THR A 193 6.73 -1.13 -10.21
C THR A 193 5.42 -0.45 -9.83
N ARG A 194 4.81 -0.82 -8.70
CA ARG A 194 3.50 -0.28 -8.26
C ARG A 194 3.62 0.86 -7.27
N THR A 195 4.69 0.90 -6.48
CA THR A 195 4.89 1.99 -5.52
C THR A 195 5.13 3.32 -6.23
N ASN A 196 4.73 4.41 -5.57
CA ASN A 196 5.07 5.77 -6.00
C ASN A 196 6.31 6.33 -5.29
N GLY A 197 7.00 5.51 -4.49
CA GLY A 197 8.22 5.86 -3.75
C GLY A 197 8.04 6.88 -2.62
N ARG A 198 6.81 7.27 -2.29
CA ARG A 198 6.57 8.24 -1.21
C ARG A 198 6.68 7.59 0.16
N PRO A 199 7.16 8.32 1.20
CA PRO A 199 7.41 7.75 2.54
C PRO A 199 6.20 7.06 3.19
N LYS A 200 4.97 7.54 2.90
CA LYS A 200 3.72 6.97 3.38
C LYS A 200 2.89 6.34 2.25
N GLY A 201 3.55 6.00 1.13
CA GLY A 201 2.90 5.39 -0.02
C GLY A 201 2.37 4.00 0.29
N ARG A 202 1.13 3.71 -0.19
CA ARG A 202 0.47 2.41 -0.07
C ARG A 202 -0.13 1.94 -1.40
N ALA A 203 0.42 2.41 -2.53
CA ALA A 203 -0.09 2.08 -3.86
C ALA A 203 0.04 0.58 -4.16
N PHE A 204 1.16 -0.03 -3.79
CA PHE A 204 1.38 -1.48 -3.92
C PHE A 204 0.46 -2.27 -2.97
N LEU A 205 0.37 -1.88 -1.71
CA LEU A 205 -0.50 -2.54 -0.73
C LEU A 205 -1.98 -2.48 -1.15
N ASP A 206 -2.44 -1.33 -1.65
CA ASP A 206 -3.81 -1.16 -2.14
C ASP A 206 -4.05 -1.94 -3.43
N PHE A 207 -3.04 -2.04 -4.31
CA PHE A 207 -3.10 -2.91 -5.48
C PHE A 207 -3.28 -4.37 -5.07
N LEU A 208 -2.50 -4.89 -4.14
CA LEU A 208 -2.66 -6.27 -3.66
C LEU A 208 -4.06 -6.51 -3.08
N ARG A 209 -4.55 -5.60 -2.24
CA ARG A 209 -5.92 -5.69 -1.68
C ARG A 209 -7.00 -5.71 -2.74
N SER A 210 -6.81 -5.00 -3.86
CA SER A 210 -7.79 -4.97 -4.95
C SER A 210 -7.81 -6.25 -5.79
N GLN A 211 -6.66 -6.93 -5.93
CA GLN A 211 -6.55 -8.18 -6.69
C GLN A 211 -7.07 -9.39 -5.90
N PHE A 212 -6.82 -9.41 -4.62
CA PHE A 212 -7.30 -10.46 -3.74
C PHE A 212 -8.58 -9.99 -3.06
N LYS A 213 -9.73 -10.59 -3.36
CA LYS A 213 -11.00 -10.33 -2.68
C LYS A 213 -10.84 -10.63 -1.19
N TRP A 214 -10.35 -9.63 -0.47
CA TRP A 214 -10.10 -9.73 0.96
C TRP A 214 -11.42 -9.92 1.71
N LYS A 215 -11.69 -11.10 2.19
CA LYS A 215 -12.89 -11.42 3.00
C LYS A 215 -12.86 -10.85 4.42
N GLY A 216 -11.78 -10.18 4.81
CA GLY A 216 -11.56 -9.65 6.15
C GLY A 216 -11.73 -8.13 6.31
N ALA A 217 -11.98 -7.39 5.24
CA ALA A 217 -12.41 -6.00 5.37
C ALA A 217 -13.87 -6.00 5.82
N ALA A 218 -14.11 -5.75 7.11
CA ALA A 218 -15.43 -5.36 7.57
C ALA A 218 -15.86 -4.18 6.69
N GLU A 219 -16.94 -4.35 5.92
CA GLU A 219 -17.60 -3.22 5.27
C GLU A 219 -17.81 -2.16 6.36
N PRO A 220 -17.48 -0.87 6.07
CA PRO A 220 -17.84 0.18 7.00
C PRO A 220 -19.34 0.06 7.22
N ALA A 221 -19.74 -0.20 8.47
CA ALA A 221 -21.12 -0.32 8.85
C ALA A 221 -21.85 0.90 8.27
N SER A 222 -22.70 0.66 7.30
CA SER A 222 -23.62 1.67 6.79
C SER A 222 -24.43 2.15 7.99
N SER A 223 -24.11 3.34 8.49
CA SER A 223 -24.86 3.97 9.55
C SER A 223 -26.31 4.03 9.07
N PRO A 224 -27.27 3.43 9.80
CA PRO A 224 -28.67 3.59 9.45
C PRO A 224 -28.98 5.09 9.54
N LEU A 225 -29.38 5.68 8.42
CA LEU A 225 -29.99 7.00 8.40
C LEU A 225 -31.18 6.96 9.37
N LEU A 226 -31.00 7.55 10.53
CA LEU A 226 -32.12 7.86 11.45
C LEU A 226 -33.01 8.86 10.71
N ILE A 227 -34.04 8.35 10.08
CA ILE A 227 -35.20 9.14 9.69
C ILE A 227 -35.96 9.40 10.98
N LEU A 228 -35.80 10.59 11.53
CA LEU A 228 -36.67 11.10 12.59
C LEU A 228 -38.01 11.55 11.98
N PRO A 229 -39.13 11.27 12.65
CA PRO A 229 -40.47 11.61 12.16
C PRO A 229 -40.74 13.11 12.10
#